data_20287d3ad91e5f7274bd9b984c0d9781
#
_entry.id   20287d3ad91e5f7274bd9b984c0d9781
#
_cell.length_a   1.000
_cell.length_b   1.000
_cell.length_c   1.000
_cell.angle_alpha   90.00
_cell.angle_beta   90.00
_cell.angle_gamma   90.00
#
_symmetry.space_group_name_H-M   'P 1'
#
loop_
_entity.id
_entity.type
_entity.pdbx_description
1 polymer ?
#
loop_
_entity_poly.entity_id
_entity_poly.type
_entity_poly.pdbx_seq_one_letter_code
_entity_poly.pdbx_strand_id
1 'polypeptide(L)'
;MAIKLKLELKWTKIKRVVTIPSGLNLMDLSDIIQAMFGFEHDHLWNFRNKAGKEWDTGCDPFGEPLNMDMRGVLDPGEYCIEDVLVDSKEKLLYSYDYGDGWKIIVSRMADSKNDEIACVETVGTNAMEDIGGVGGLEEFTELLKNCKIKSEDEITKDTDWRIAEWGYDDPAERAAFLNGPTREELTEKLRKEVEGSIRAREARAAEAEREKMFKNVGRNDPCPCGSGKKFKKCCGKDR
;
A
#
# COMPACT_ATOMS: atom_id res chain seq x y z
N MET A 1 -0.39 -6.75 19.93
CA MET A 1 0.04 -5.35 20.20
C MET A 1 -0.02 -4.60 18.87
N ALA A 2 -0.45 -3.34 18.89
CA ALA A 2 -0.48 -2.53 17.70
C ALA A 2 0.72 -1.57 17.65
N ILE A 3 1.29 -1.42 16.46
CA ILE A 3 2.34 -0.46 16.19
C ILE A 3 1.73 0.81 15.61
N LYS A 4 2.32 1.95 15.94
CA LYS A 4 1.89 3.25 15.44
C LYS A 4 2.95 3.81 14.50
N LEU A 5 2.53 4.12 13.28
CA LEU A 5 3.40 4.65 12.24
C LEU A 5 2.99 6.06 11.83
N LYS A 6 3.98 6.91 11.58
CA LYS A 6 3.80 8.18 10.90
C LYS A 6 4.35 8.07 9.48
N LEU A 7 3.52 8.42 8.52
CA LEU A 7 3.79 8.44 7.09
C LEU A 7 3.79 9.90 6.64
N GLU A 8 4.91 10.40 6.14
CA GLU A 8 5.07 11.80 5.75
C GLU A 8 5.47 11.89 4.27
N LEU A 9 4.61 12.52 3.45
CA LEU A 9 4.97 12.82 2.06
C LEU A 9 6.05 13.89 2.05
N LYS A 10 7.23 13.51 1.58
CA LYS A 10 8.43 14.35 1.63
C LYS A 10 8.23 15.66 0.87
N TRP A 11 8.80 16.73 1.37
CA TRP A 11 8.72 18.10 0.85
C TRP A 11 7.33 18.77 0.94
N THR A 12 6.37 18.13 1.59
CA THR A 12 5.02 18.66 1.81
C THR A 12 4.67 18.69 3.30
N LYS A 13 3.46 19.15 3.61
CA LYS A 13 2.85 19.02 4.94
C LYS A 13 1.90 17.81 5.03
N ILE A 14 1.77 17.05 3.94
CA ILE A 14 0.85 15.92 3.86
C ILE A 14 1.39 14.78 4.71
N LYS A 15 0.58 14.30 5.62
CA LYS A 15 0.94 13.19 6.52
C LYS A 15 -0.26 12.36 6.94
N ARG A 16 0.01 11.13 7.30
CA ARG A 16 -0.93 10.19 7.90
C ARG A 16 -0.29 9.57 9.14
N VAL A 17 -1.07 9.37 10.19
CA VAL A 17 -0.64 8.58 11.35
C VAL A 17 -1.61 7.42 11.48
N VAL A 18 -1.07 6.21 11.44
CA VAL A 18 -1.88 4.98 11.46
C VAL A 18 -1.49 4.09 12.63
N THR A 19 -2.46 3.34 13.14
CA THR A 19 -2.26 2.24 14.07
C THR A 19 -2.64 0.94 13.35
N ILE A 20 -1.72 -0.03 13.35
CA ILE A 20 -1.86 -1.31 12.65
C ILE A 20 -1.41 -2.45 13.56
N PRO A 21 -1.87 -3.70 13.34
CA PRO A 21 -1.41 -4.84 14.11
C PRO A 21 0.08 -5.13 13.87
N SER A 22 0.74 -5.70 14.85
CA SER A 22 2.09 -6.24 14.69
C SER A 22 2.12 -7.45 13.76
N GLY A 23 3.31 -7.76 13.22
CA GLY A 23 3.55 -8.92 12.37
C GLY A 23 3.18 -8.73 10.89
N LEU A 24 2.85 -7.52 10.45
CA LEU A 24 2.78 -7.17 9.03
C LEU A 24 4.19 -7.01 8.45
N ASN A 25 4.37 -7.36 7.17
CA ASN A 25 5.65 -7.23 6.49
C ASN A 25 5.74 -5.93 5.65
N LEU A 26 6.86 -5.73 4.95
CA LEU A 26 7.04 -4.53 4.13
C LEU A 26 6.19 -4.53 2.84
N MET A 27 5.75 -5.69 2.34
CA MET A 27 4.73 -5.74 1.26
C MET A 27 3.40 -5.15 1.76
N ASP A 28 2.93 -5.64 2.92
CA ASP A 28 1.71 -5.13 3.56
C ASP A 28 1.83 -3.62 3.83
N LEU A 29 3.03 -3.14 4.22
CA LEU A 29 3.28 -1.72 4.44
C LEU A 29 3.21 -0.90 3.15
N SER A 30 3.67 -1.44 2.02
CA SER A 30 3.53 -0.78 0.71
C SER A 30 2.05 -0.57 0.37
N ASP A 31 1.23 -1.62 0.49
CA ASP A 31 -0.21 -1.55 0.19
C ASP A 31 -0.90 -0.54 1.12
N ILE A 32 -0.57 -0.54 2.40
CA ILE A 32 -1.05 0.45 3.38
C ILE A 32 -0.68 1.88 2.96
N ILE A 33 0.58 2.13 2.59
CA ILE A 33 1.02 3.46 2.18
C ILE A 33 0.24 3.92 0.94
N GLN A 34 0.11 3.06 -0.05
CA GLN A 34 -0.61 3.38 -1.28
C GLN A 34 -2.08 3.72 -0.99
N ALA A 35 -2.78 2.92 -0.19
CA ALA A 35 -4.14 3.21 0.23
C ALA A 35 -4.27 4.54 1.02
N MET A 36 -3.27 4.87 1.87
CA MET A 36 -3.29 6.09 2.69
C MET A 36 -3.03 7.37 1.91
N PHE A 37 -2.33 7.30 0.77
CA PHE A 37 -2.03 8.46 -0.07
C PHE A 37 -2.87 8.51 -1.35
N GLY A 38 -3.64 7.49 -1.67
CA GLY A 38 -4.53 7.42 -2.84
C GLY A 38 -3.83 6.97 -4.10
N PHE A 39 -2.76 6.19 -4.00
CA PHE A 39 -2.11 5.53 -5.13
C PHE A 39 -2.88 4.29 -5.58
N GLU A 40 -2.75 3.92 -6.85
CA GLU A 40 -3.55 2.88 -7.52
C GLU A 40 -2.79 1.55 -7.74
N HIS A 41 -1.58 1.40 -7.19
CA HIS A 41 -0.72 0.22 -7.30
C HIS A 41 -0.15 -0.07 -8.71
N ASP A 42 -0.10 0.94 -9.57
CA ASP A 42 0.26 0.78 -10.97
C ASP A 42 1.76 1.02 -11.26
N HIS A 43 2.52 1.44 -10.25
CA HIS A 43 3.93 1.80 -10.43
C HIS A 43 4.89 1.00 -9.54
N LEU A 44 6.16 1.02 -9.91
CA LEU A 44 7.27 0.42 -9.16
C LEU A 44 7.51 1.16 -7.85
N TRP A 45 7.97 0.41 -6.85
CA TRP A 45 8.31 0.96 -5.55
C TRP A 45 9.45 0.22 -4.87
N ASN A 46 10.12 0.89 -3.94
CA ASN A 46 11.07 0.27 -3.03
C ASN A 46 11.05 0.91 -1.65
N PHE A 47 11.63 0.21 -0.69
CA PHE A 47 12.01 0.78 0.60
C PHE A 47 13.52 0.88 0.71
N ARG A 48 13.99 1.95 1.37
CA ARG A 48 15.40 2.11 1.71
C ARG A 48 15.56 2.68 3.11
N ASN A 49 16.49 2.14 3.91
CA ASN A 49 16.83 2.72 5.20
C ASN A 49 18.05 3.66 5.10
N LYS A 50 18.36 4.34 6.21
CA LYS A 50 19.50 5.27 6.29
C LYS A 50 20.86 4.61 6.05
N ALA A 51 20.99 3.32 6.34
CA ALA A 51 22.22 2.55 6.11
C ALA A 51 22.38 2.12 4.63
N GLY A 52 21.43 2.44 3.76
CA GLY A 52 21.45 2.07 2.34
C GLY A 52 20.94 0.65 2.06
N LYS A 53 20.39 -0.05 3.06
CA LYS A 53 19.74 -1.35 2.85
C LYS A 53 18.44 -1.10 2.09
N GLU A 54 18.18 -1.93 1.08
CA GLU A 54 17.06 -1.75 0.14
C GLU A 54 16.19 -3.02 0.08
N TRP A 55 14.89 -2.82 -0.05
CA TRP A 55 13.87 -3.86 -0.22
C TRP A 55 13.01 -3.53 -1.43
N ASP A 56 12.94 -4.47 -2.36
CA ASP A 56 12.21 -4.37 -3.63
C ASP A 56 11.74 -5.77 -4.03
N THR A 57 10.65 -5.87 -4.76
CA THR A 57 10.13 -7.15 -5.26
C THR A 57 10.92 -7.70 -6.44
N GLY A 58 11.61 -6.84 -7.19
CA GLY A 58 12.20 -7.18 -8.48
C GLY A 58 11.19 -7.47 -9.58
N CYS A 59 9.93 -7.14 -9.36
CA CYS A 59 8.83 -7.35 -10.29
C CYS A 59 8.11 -6.04 -10.58
N ASP A 60 7.46 -5.98 -11.74
CA ASP A 60 6.53 -4.90 -12.05
C ASP A 60 5.24 -5.02 -11.22
N PRO A 61 4.31 -4.03 -11.29
CA PRO A 61 3.05 -4.08 -10.54
C PRO A 61 2.17 -5.28 -10.87
N PHE A 62 2.38 -5.93 -12.02
CA PHE A 62 1.63 -7.10 -12.46
C PHE A 62 2.31 -8.42 -12.08
N GLY A 63 3.46 -8.35 -11.40
CA GLY A 63 4.22 -9.51 -10.91
C GLY A 63 5.21 -10.10 -11.93
N GLU A 64 5.43 -9.45 -13.07
CA GLU A 64 6.43 -9.89 -14.05
C GLU A 64 7.84 -9.48 -13.60
N PRO A 65 8.83 -10.40 -13.64
CA PRO A 65 10.19 -10.10 -13.20
C PRO A 65 10.85 -9.01 -14.04
N LEU A 66 11.44 -8.03 -13.36
CA LEU A 66 12.21 -6.97 -14.00
C LEU A 66 13.63 -7.46 -14.34
N ASN A 67 14.14 -7.05 -15.51
CA ASN A 67 15.53 -7.32 -15.87
C ASN A 67 16.47 -6.29 -15.21
N MET A 68 16.59 -6.36 -13.89
CA MET A 68 17.44 -5.46 -13.10
C MET A 68 18.40 -6.24 -12.20
N ASP A 69 19.47 -5.58 -11.77
CA ASP A 69 20.44 -6.19 -10.86
C ASP A 69 19.92 -6.15 -9.42
N MET A 70 19.45 -7.30 -8.94
CA MET A 70 18.90 -7.48 -7.60
C MET A 70 19.97 -7.88 -6.55
N ARG A 71 21.28 -7.82 -6.87
CA ARG A 71 22.33 -8.17 -5.91
C ARG A 71 22.31 -7.24 -4.70
N GLY A 72 22.11 -7.82 -3.51
CA GLY A 72 22.04 -7.07 -2.25
C GLY A 72 20.68 -6.43 -1.94
N VAL A 73 19.71 -6.56 -2.83
CA VAL A 73 18.32 -6.19 -2.60
C VAL A 73 17.60 -7.32 -1.86
N LEU A 74 16.72 -6.98 -0.95
CA LEU A 74 16.04 -7.91 -0.05
C LEU A 74 14.56 -8.01 -0.43
N ASP A 75 13.99 -9.20 -0.26
CA ASP A 75 12.57 -9.42 -0.46
C ASP A 75 11.77 -8.75 0.68
N PRO A 76 10.91 -7.76 0.38
CA PRO A 76 10.10 -7.08 1.39
C PRO A 76 9.10 -8.00 2.10
N GLY A 77 8.70 -9.11 1.49
CA GLY A 77 7.80 -10.12 2.08
C GLY A 77 8.42 -10.89 3.25
N GLU A 78 9.74 -10.94 3.34
CA GLU A 78 10.47 -11.67 4.38
C GLU A 78 10.74 -10.86 5.66
N TYR A 79 10.45 -9.55 5.66
CA TYR A 79 10.79 -8.66 6.77
C TYR A 79 9.54 -8.06 7.41
N CYS A 80 9.33 -8.33 8.70
CA CYS A 80 8.30 -7.65 9.48
C CYS A 80 8.66 -6.17 9.68
N ILE A 81 7.63 -5.33 9.73
CA ILE A 81 7.80 -3.87 9.93
C ILE A 81 8.61 -3.58 11.20
N GLU A 82 8.34 -4.32 12.28
CA GLU A 82 8.99 -4.16 13.57
C GLU A 82 10.48 -4.53 13.57
N ASP A 83 10.87 -5.45 12.71
CA ASP A 83 12.26 -5.89 12.57
C ASP A 83 13.12 -4.84 11.85
N VAL A 84 12.48 -4.00 11.05
CA VAL A 84 13.14 -2.94 10.29
C VAL A 84 13.00 -1.57 10.95
N LEU A 85 11.85 -1.28 11.54
CA LEU A 85 11.59 -0.09 12.36
C LEU A 85 11.59 -0.48 13.85
N VAL A 86 12.75 -0.81 14.39
CA VAL A 86 12.90 -1.31 15.76
C VAL A 86 12.48 -0.25 16.78
N ASP A 87 12.82 1.00 16.54
CA ASP A 87 12.49 2.12 17.41
C ASP A 87 12.18 3.42 16.64
N SER A 88 11.88 4.50 17.38
CA SER A 88 11.53 5.81 16.80
C SER A 88 12.69 6.53 16.09
N LYS A 89 13.92 6.04 16.17
CA LYS A 89 15.07 6.61 15.48
C LYS A 89 15.24 6.06 14.08
N GLU A 90 14.73 4.84 13.85
CA GLU A 90 14.74 4.20 12.55
C GLU A 90 13.70 4.83 11.64
N LYS A 91 14.08 4.98 10.37
CA LYS A 91 13.21 5.49 9.32
C LYS A 91 13.40 4.69 8.06
N LEU A 92 12.30 4.47 7.36
CA LEU A 92 12.29 3.97 5.99
C LEU A 92 11.90 5.09 5.04
N LEU A 93 12.57 5.16 3.92
CA LEU A 93 12.14 5.92 2.76
C LEU A 93 11.43 4.95 1.82
N TYR A 94 10.16 5.17 1.59
CA TYR A 94 9.38 4.54 0.54
C TYR A 94 9.45 5.42 -0.70
N SER A 95 9.86 4.86 -1.83
CA SER A 95 9.83 5.51 -3.13
C SER A 95 8.78 4.78 -3.98
N TYR A 96 7.92 5.53 -4.62
CA TYR A 96 6.85 5.05 -5.47
C TYR A 96 6.83 5.87 -6.75
N ASP A 97 6.58 5.21 -7.88
CA ASP A 97 6.62 5.80 -9.20
C ASP A 97 7.95 6.55 -9.45
N TYR A 98 8.89 5.88 -10.12
CA TYR A 98 10.21 6.47 -10.37
C TYR A 98 10.18 7.63 -11.37
N GLY A 99 9.08 7.78 -12.14
CA GLY A 99 8.82 8.92 -13.02
C GLY A 99 8.44 10.17 -12.23
N ASP A 100 7.40 10.08 -11.43
CA ASP A 100 6.90 11.16 -10.57
C ASP A 100 7.75 11.35 -9.30
N GLY A 101 8.42 10.30 -8.87
CA GLY A 101 9.39 10.34 -7.79
C GLY A 101 8.78 10.57 -6.41
N TRP A 102 7.59 10.04 -6.14
CA TRP A 102 6.94 10.11 -4.84
C TRP A 102 7.81 9.51 -3.74
N LYS A 103 7.95 10.19 -2.62
CA LYS A 103 8.77 9.75 -1.48
C LYS A 103 8.05 9.95 -0.17
N ILE A 104 7.82 8.86 0.55
CA ILE A 104 7.18 8.85 1.87
C ILE A 104 8.20 8.42 2.92
N ILE A 105 8.33 9.21 3.98
CA ILE A 105 9.12 8.86 5.15
C ILE A 105 8.22 8.13 6.13
N VAL A 106 8.58 6.88 6.42
CA VAL A 106 7.92 6.05 7.44
C VAL A 106 8.73 6.10 8.72
N SER A 107 8.07 6.40 9.83
CA SER A 107 8.68 6.44 11.15
C SER A 107 7.80 5.73 12.16
N ARG A 108 8.40 4.89 13.03
CA ARG A 108 7.67 4.30 14.16
C ARG A 108 7.46 5.35 15.25
N MET A 109 6.27 5.40 15.79
CA MET A 109 5.93 6.18 16.98
C MET A 109 5.87 5.25 18.21
N ALA A 110 5.59 5.81 19.39
CA ALA A 110 5.32 5.00 20.57
C ALA A 110 4.11 4.08 20.32
N ASP A 111 4.24 2.82 20.72
CA ASP A 111 3.21 1.80 20.48
C ASP A 111 1.88 2.20 21.12
N SER A 112 0.80 1.83 20.46
CA SER A 112 -0.54 2.06 20.99
C SER A 112 -0.90 0.97 22.02
N LYS A 113 -1.53 1.39 23.10
CA LYS A 113 -2.14 0.44 24.06
C LYS A 113 -3.45 -0.15 23.54
N ASN A 114 -3.99 0.44 22.48
CA ASN A 114 -5.22 0.01 21.83
C ASN A 114 -4.87 -0.73 20.54
N ASP A 115 -5.38 -1.94 20.38
CA ASP A 115 -5.11 -2.79 19.20
C ASP A 115 -6.04 -2.42 18.01
N GLU A 116 -6.62 -1.23 18.01
CA GLU A 116 -7.53 -0.78 16.95
C GLU A 116 -6.77 -0.40 15.68
N ILE A 117 -7.22 -0.92 14.55
CA ILE A 117 -6.77 -0.49 13.22
C ILE A 117 -7.45 0.85 12.90
N ALA A 118 -6.68 1.93 12.84
CA ALA A 118 -7.21 3.27 12.61
C ALA A 118 -6.21 4.23 11.99
N CYS A 119 -6.69 5.14 11.17
CA CYS A 119 -5.99 6.37 10.85
C CYS A 119 -6.30 7.40 11.96
N VAL A 120 -5.30 7.71 12.79
CA VAL A 120 -5.50 8.57 13.98
C VAL A 120 -5.22 10.05 13.69
N GLU A 121 -4.49 10.34 12.62
CA GLU A 121 -4.25 11.71 12.15
C GLU A 121 -4.13 11.72 10.62
N THR A 122 -4.76 12.71 9.98
CA THR A 122 -4.61 13.00 8.56
C THR A 122 -4.42 14.50 8.37
N VAL A 123 -3.50 14.88 7.48
CA VAL A 123 -3.23 16.28 7.10
C VAL A 123 -3.00 16.31 5.59
N GLY A 124 -3.67 17.24 4.92
CA GLY A 124 -3.52 17.51 3.50
C GLY A 124 -4.28 16.53 2.60
N THR A 125 -4.26 16.81 1.32
CA THR A 125 -4.94 16.07 0.25
C THR A 125 -4.31 14.69 0.00
N ASN A 126 -4.85 13.91 -0.91
CA ASN A 126 -4.18 12.74 -1.48
C ASN A 126 -3.10 13.16 -2.49
N ALA A 127 -2.19 12.23 -2.81
CA ALA A 127 -1.42 12.28 -4.04
C ALA A 127 -2.32 11.94 -5.23
N MET A 128 -1.81 12.10 -6.43
CA MET A 128 -2.48 11.72 -7.68
C MET A 128 -1.46 11.06 -8.60
N GLU A 129 -1.87 10.00 -9.29
CA GLU A 129 -1.04 9.36 -10.29
C GLU A 129 -0.76 10.31 -11.47
N ASP A 130 0.40 10.16 -12.09
CA ASP A 130 0.80 10.84 -13.33
C ASP A 130 0.70 12.39 -13.32
N ILE A 131 0.71 12.99 -12.14
CA ILE A 131 0.58 14.45 -11.99
C ILE A 131 1.92 15.22 -12.09
N GLY A 132 3.04 14.52 -12.15
CA GLY A 132 4.38 15.10 -12.09
C GLY A 132 4.91 15.25 -10.66
N GLY A 133 4.52 14.36 -9.77
CA GLY A 133 4.98 14.28 -8.40
C GLY A 133 4.52 15.45 -7.53
N VAL A 134 5.34 15.78 -6.52
CA VAL A 134 5.00 16.86 -5.57
C VAL A 134 4.82 18.22 -6.27
N GLY A 135 5.63 18.51 -7.27
CA GLY A 135 5.55 19.78 -8.01
C GLY A 135 4.23 19.92 -8.76
N GLY A 136 3.83 18.87 -9.49
CA GLY A 136 2.55 18.83 -10.19
C GLY A 136 1.36 18.88 -9.24
N LEU A 137 1.44 18.19 -8.09
CA LEU A 137 0.40 18.24 -7.06
C LEU A 137 0.23 19.65 -6.47
N GLU A 138 1.32 20.37 -6.22
CA GLU A 138 1.28 21.75 -5.74
C GLU A 138 0.65 22.68 -6.76
N GLU A 139 1.08 22.58 -8.03
CA GLU A 139 0.53 23.37 -9.14
C GLU A 139 -0.97 23.09 -9.32
N PHE A 140 -1.36 21.83 -9.34
CA PHE A 140 -2.77 21.44 -9.50
C PHE A 140 -3.64 21.88 -8.32
N THR A 141 -3.12 21.73 -7.10
CA THR A 141 -3.82 22.22 -5.89
C THR A 141 -4.08 23.73 -5.98
N GLU A 142 -3.11 24.52 -6.46
CA GLU A 142 -3.28 25.96 -6.64
C GLU A 142 -4.26 26.28 -7.78
N LEU A 143 -4.21 25.51 -8.87
CA LEU A 143 -5.19 25.60 -9.96
C LEU A 143 -6.61 25.39 -9.45
N LEU A 144 -6.86 24.35 -8.66
CA LEU A 144 -8.19 24.06 -8.12
C LEU A 144 -8.69 25.14 -7.16
N LYS A 145 -7.82 25.70 -6.30
CA LYS A 145 -8.18 26.82 -5.40
C LYS A 145 -8.64 28.06 -6.16
N ASN A 146 -8.05 28.32 -7.32
CA ASN A 146 -8.36 29.48 -8.14
C ASN A 146 -9.45 29.21 -9.17
N CYS A 147 -9.93 27.98 -9.31
CA CYS A 147 -10.94 27.58 -10.27
C CYS A 147 -12.33 28.20 -9.92
N LYS A 148 -12.93 28.90 -10.89
CA LYS A 148 -14.23 29.55 -10.74
C LYS A 148 -15.36 28.83 -11.47
N ILE A 149 -15.08 27.76 -12.19
CA ILE A 149 -16.05 26.94 -12.92
C ILE A 149 -17.05 26.36 -11.92
N LYS A 150 -18.34 26.44 -12.24
CA LYS A 150 -19.44 25.94 -11.40
C LYS A 150 -20.13 24.70 -11.98
N SER A 151 -19.97 24.47 -13.28
CA SER A 151 -20.54 23.31 -13.97
C SER A 151 -19.77 23.03 -15.26
N GLU A 152 -19.97 21.85 -15.83
CA GLU A 152 -19.39 21.43 -17.11
C GLU A 152 -19.68 22.41 -18.25
N ASP A 153 -20.85 23.07 -18.25
CA ASP A 153 -21.23 24.05 -19.25
C ASP A 153 -20.34 25.31 -19.28
N GLU A 154 -19.58 25.55 -18.22
CA GLU A 154 -18.65 26.69 -18.12
C GLU A 154 -17.25 26.35 -18.63
N ILE A 155 -16.98 25.11 -19.04
CA ILE A 155 -15.71 24.70 -19.59
C ILE A 155 -15.47 25.35 -20.95
N THR A 156 -14.34 26.00 -21.09
CA THR A 156 -13.93 26.69 -22.32
C THR A 156 -12.61 26.12 -22.85
N LYS A 157 -12.19 26.58 -24.04
CA LYS A 157 -10.89 26.20 -24.63
C LYS A 157 -9.68 26.61 -23.78
N ASP A 158 -9.86 27.62 -22.92
CA ASP A 158 -8.82 28.16 -22.04
C ASP A 158 -8.84 27.51 -20.65
N THR A 159 -9.80 26.59 -20.41
CA THR A 159 -9.85 25.81 -19.18
C THR A 159 -8.73 24.77 -19.19
N ASP A 160 -8.00 24.66 -18.08
CA ASP A 160 -7.01 23.60 -17.92
C ASP A 160 -7.69 22.24 -18.09
N TRP A 161 -7.19 21.43 -19.00
CA TRP A 161 -7.79 20.15 -19.39
C TRP A 161 -7.95 19.18 -18.18
N ARG A 162 -7.07 19.28 -17.19
CA ARG A 162 -7.11 18.46 -15.97
C ARG A 162 -8.38 18.67 -15.16
N ILE A 163 -8.97 19.87 -15.22
CA ILE A 163 -10.22 20.18 -14.49
C ILE A 163 -11.38 19.34 -15.01
N ALA A 164 -11.53 19.25 -16.34
CA ALA A 164 -12.60 18.47 -16.96
C ALA A 164 -12.28 16.98 -17.01
N GLU A 165 -11.08 16.62 -17.50
CA GLU A 165 -10.65 15.23 -17.71
C GLU A 165 -10.66 14.43 -16.40
N TRP A 166 -10.32 15.06 -15.29
CA TRP A 166 -10.24 14.40 -13.98
C TRP A 166 -11.47 14.65 -13.09
N GLY A 167 -12.57 15.20 -13.62
CA GLY A 167 -13.83 15.36 -12.91
C GLY A 167 -13.85 16.47 -11.86
N TYR A 168 -13.00 17.50 -12.02
CA TYR A 168 -12.92 18.63 -11.09
C TYR A 168 -13.70 19.89 -11.58
N ASP A 169 -14.56 19.75 -12.55
CA ASP A 169 -15.54 20.76 -12.96
C ASP A 169 -16.64 20.95 -11.89
N ASP A 170 -16.94 19.92 -11.09
CA ASP A 170 -17.83 20.05 -9.93
C ASP A 170 -17.11 20.74 -8.74
N PRO A 171 -17.67 21.86 -8.22
CA PRO A 171 -17.15 22.53 -7.03
C PRO A 171 -17.07 21.64 -5.78
N ALA A 172 -17.97 20.66 -5.65
CA ALA A 172 -17.98 19.74 -4.50
C ALA A 172 -16.77 18.79 -4.56
N GLU A 173 -16.44 18.24 -5.75
CA GLU A 173 -15.27 17.39 -5.95
C GLU A 173 -13.98 18.17 -5.71
N ARG A 174 -13.87 19.41 -6.19
CA ARG A 174 -12.71 20.27 -5.86
C ARG A 174 -12.56 20.51 -4.37
N ALA A 175 -13.67 20.82 -3.70
CA ALA A 175 -13.66 21.04 -2.25
C ALA A 175 -13.27 19.76 -1.49
N ALA A 176 -13.77 18.60 -1.89
CA ALA A 176 -13.44 17.32 -1.32
C ALA A 176 -11.93 17.02 -1.46
N PHE A 177 -11.37 17.19 -2.66
CA PHE A 177 -9.93 17.02 -2.90
C PHE A 177 -9.09 17.98 -2.05
N LEU A 178 -9.41 19.28 -2.04
CA LEU A 178 -8.64 20.30 -1.31
C LEU A 178 -8.70 20.12 0.20
N ASN A 179 -9.82 19.62 0.74
CA ASN A 179 -9.97 19.30 2.15
C ASN A 179 -9.20 18.03 2.53
N GLY A 180 -8.94 17.16 1.57
CA GLY A 180 -8.33 15.85 1.77
C GLY A 180 -9.26 14.84 2.44
N PRO A 181 -8.83 13.59 2.54
CA PRO A 181 -9.63 12.51 3.10
C PRO A 181 -9.81 12.66 4.61
N THR A 182 -10.97 12.26 5.10
CA THR A 182 -11.25 12.18 6.53
C THR A 182 -10.54 10.99 7.19
N ARG A 183 -10.42 11.03 8.52
CA ARG A 183 -9.87 9.89 9.29
C ARG A 183 -10.73 8.65 9.17
N GLU A 184 -12.03 8.82 9.09
CA GLU A 184 -13.03 7.76 8.96
C GLU A 184 -12.88 7.02 7.63
N GLU A 185 -12.76 7.74 6.52
CA GLU A 185 -12.52 7.19 5.18
C GLU A 185 -11.19 6.45 5.12
N LEU A 186 -10.12 7.05 5.63
CA LEU A 186 -8.81 6.41 5.67
C LEU A 186 -8.77 5.21 6.62
N THR A 187 -9.52 5.24 7.72
CA THR A 187 -9.62 4.09 8.63
C THR A 187 -10.30 2.91 7.95
N GLU A 188 -11.35 3.15 7.18
CA GLU A 188 -12.03 2.09 6.43
C GLU A 188 -11.11 1.48 5.34
N LYS A 189 -10.41 2.32 4.58
CA LYS A 189 -9.40 1.86 3.61
C LYS A 189 -8.31 1.03 4.31
N LEU A 190 -7.76 1.54 5.41
CA LEU A 190 -6.71 0.87 6.17
C LEU A 190 -7.16 -0.52 6.68
N ARG A 191 -8.37 -0.62 7.22
CA ARG A 191 -8.93 -1.89 7.68
C ARG A 191 -9.02 -2.91 6.53
N LYS A 192 -9.53 -2.46 5.39
CA LYS A 192 -9.66 -3.32 4.21
C LYS A 192 -8.30 -3.88 3.78
N GLU A 193 -7.27 -3.04 3.70
CA GLU A 193 -5.91 -3.48 3.33
C GLU A 193 -5.33 -4.45 4.36
N VAL A 194 -5.35 -4.08 5.64
CA VAL A 194 -4.80 -4.93 6.71
C VAL A 194 -5.51 -6.29 6.81
N GLU A 195 -6.84 -6.29 6.74
CA GLU A 195 -7.61 -7.55 6.78
C GLU A 195 -7.39 -8.38 5.51
N GLY A 196 -7.22 -7.73 4.36
CA GLY A 196 -6.85 -8.38 3.10
C GLY A 196 -5.50 -9.08 3.20
N SER A 197 -4.48 -8.38 3.67
CA SER A 197 -3.13 -8.90 3.91
C SER A 197 -3.13 -10.08 4.88
N ILE A 198 -3.83 -9.96 6.01
CA ILE A 198 -3.91 -11.04 7.00
C ILE A 198 -4.56 -12.29 6.37
N ARG A 199 -5.70 -12.14 5.70
CA ARG A 199 -6.39 -13.25 5.04
C ARG A 199 -5.53 -13.92 3.96
N ALA A 200 -4.82 -13.14 3.16
CA ALA A 200 -3.93 -13.66 2.12
C ALA A 200 -2.77 -14.48 2.72
N ARG A 201 -2.19 -14.03 3.83
CA ARG A 201 -1.12 -14.77 4.53
C ARG A 201 -1.63 -16.04 5.17
N GLU A 202 -2.80 -16.01 5.81
CA GLU A 202 -3.42 -17.22 6.39
C GLU A 202 -3.73 -18.24 5.30
N ALA A 203 -4.25 -17.83 4.15
CA ALA A 203 -4.51 -18.71 3.01
C ALA A 203 -3.22 -19.35 2.48
N ARG A 204 -2.15 -18.56 2.29
CA ARG A 204 -0.83 -19.08 1.86
C ARG A 204 -0.23 -20.06 2.87
N ALA A 205 -0.34 -19.76 4.16
CA ALA A 205 0.14 -20.65 5.22
C ALA A 205 -0.64 -21.98 5.22
N ALA A 206 -1.95 -21.94 5.10
CA ALA A 206 -2.80 -23.12 5.01
C ALA A 206 -2.50 -23.97 3.75
N GLU A 207 -2.24 -23.32 2.62
CA GLU A 207 -1.84 -24.00 1.37
C GLU A 207 -0.47 -24.67 1.51
N ALA A 208 0.52 -23.96 2.07
CA ALA A 208 1.85 -24.51 2.33
C ALA A 208 1.81 -25.70 3.30
N GLU A 209 0.97 -25.65 4.33
CA GLU A 209 0.78 -26.76 5.27
C GLU A 209 0.12 -27.95 4.55
N ARG A 210 -0.89 -27.69 3.72
CA ARG A 210 -1.53 -28.69 2.88
C ARG A 210 -0.55 -29.35 1.91
N GLU A 211 0.34 -28.57 1.29
CA GLU A 211 1.38 -29.11 0.42
C GLU A 211 2.36 -30.00 1.16
N LYS A 212 2.82 -29.59 2.34
CA LYS A 212 3.67 -30.41 3.22
C LYS A 212 2.98 -31.73 3.58
N MET A 213 1.71 -31.68 3.94
CA MET A 213 0.92 -32.87 4.28
C MET A 213 0.85 -33.88 3.13
N PHE A 214 0.84 -33.41 1.88
CA PHE A 214 0.68 -34.27 0.69
C PHE A 214 2.00 -34.61 -0.02
N LYS A 215 3.14 -34.04 0.38
CA LYS A 215 4.42 -34.13 -0.34
C LYS A 215 4.90 -35.55 -0.58
N ASN A 216 4.60 -36.50 0.33
CA ASN A 216 5.08 -37.88 0.26
C ASN A 216 3.94 -38.91 0.21
N VAL A 217 2.75 -38.52 -0.21
CA VAL A 217 1.58 -39.41 -0.23
C VAL A 217 1.43 -40.06 -1.60
N GLY A 218 1.49 -41.36 -1.63
CA GLY A 218 1.27 -42.17 -2.84
C GLY A 218 -0.20 -42.15 -3.28
N ARG A 219 -0.45 -42.25 -4.60
CA ARG A 219 -1.82 -42.20 -5.18
C ARG A 219 -2.78 -43.18 -4.53
N ASN A 220 -2.31 -44.35 -4.05
CA ASN A 220 -3.13 -45.41 -3.45
C ASN A 220 -3.15 -45.38 -1.93
N ASP A 221 -2.37 -44.53 -1.29
CA ASP A 221 -2.31 -44.40 0.17
C ASP A 221 -3.59 -43.83 0.75
N PRO A 222 -3.92 -44.09 2.04
CA PRO A 222 -4.97 -43.38 2.72
C PRO A 222 -4.80 -41.89 2.64
N CYS A 223 -5.87 -41.14 2.36
CA CYS A 223 -5.77 -39.68 2.28
C CYS A 223 -5.49 -39.10 3.67
N PRO A 224 -4.44 -38.26 3.84
CA PRO A 224 -4.11 -37.67 5.13
C PRO A 224 -5.18 -36.72 5.69
N CYS A 225 -6.17 -36.30 4.87
CA CYS A 225 -7.28 -35.46 5.33
C CYS A 225 -8.27 -36.18 6.27
N GLY A 226 -8.04 -37.46 6.59
CA GLY A 226 -8.90 -38.24 7.49
C GLY A 226 -10.19 -38.79 6.88
N SER A 227 -10.39 -38.61 5.57
CA SER A 227 -11.64 -39.07 4.88
C SER A 227 -11.79 -40.57 4.74
N GLY A 228 -10.74 -41.36 5.05
CA GLY A 228 -10.70 -42.83 4.83
C GLY A 228 -10.61 -43.25 3.37
N LYS A 229 -10.62 -42.32 2.40
CA LYS A 229 -10.51 -42.60 0.97
C LYS A 229 -9.05 -42.69 0.53
N LYS A 230 -8.76 -43.37 -0.58
CA LYS A 230 -7.45 -43.33 -1.21
C LYS A 230 -7.16 -41.93 -1.72
N PHE A 231 -5.89 -41.47 -1.63
CA PHE A 231 -5.48 -40.11 -2.01
C PHE A 231 -5.96 -39.70 -3.41
N LYS A 232 -5.77 -40.57 -4.42
CA LYS A 232 -6.23 -40.31 -5.80
C LYS A 232 -7.76 -40.18 -5.96
N LYS A 233 -8.56 -40.59 -4.97
CA LYS A 233 -10.01 -40.46 -4.95
C LYS A 233 -10.52 -39.39 -4.00
N CYS A 234 -9.62 -38.58 -3.46
CA CYS A 234 -9.88 -37.50 -2.50
C CYS A 234 -9.08 -36.26 -2.85
N CYS A 235 -8.17 -35.83 -2.00
CA CYS A 235 -7.37 -34.59 -2.20
C CYS A 235 -6.34 -34.67 -3.34
N GLY A 236 -6.02 -35.84 -3.83
CA GLY A 236 -5.15 -36.09 -4.99
C GLY A 236 -5.88 -36.34 -6.30
N LYS A 237 -7.16 -35.97 -6.42
CA LYS A 237 -7.96 -36.24 -7.61
C LYS A 237 -7.50 -35.46 -8.84
N ASP A 238 -7.03 -34.24 -8.60
CA ASP A 238 -6.64 -33.28 -9.64
C ASP A 238 -5.09 -33.08 -9.71
N ARG A 239 -4.32 -34.05 -9.17
CA ARG A 239 -2.83 -34.09 -9.18
C ARG A 239 -2.30 -35.24 -10.03
#